data_0235853febd4082570d272ce2b9e1baa
#
_entry.id   0235853febd4082570d272ce2b9e1baa
#
_cell.length_a   1.000
_cell.length_b   1.000
_cell.length_c   1.000
_cell.angle_alpha   90.00
_cell.angle_beta   90.00
_cell.angle_gamma   90.00
#
_symmetry.space_group_name_H-M   'P 1'
#
loop_
_entity.id
_entity.type
_entity.pdbx_description
1 polymer ?
#
loop_
_entity_poly.entity_id
_entity_poly.type
_entity_poly.pdbx_seq_one_letter_code
_entity_poly.pdbx_strand_id
1 'polypeptide(L)'
;MEQMTILLSKFESHDEETFQAQKEVWTEYSKEFSDATGVRYYWAHQEQEDGVYYIGVNLFPSKESRDAWMESYDVDAGTAEFDAKMLEKTGKTAEEREAGKLLEINMTRMDIDLTNH
;
A
#
# COMPACT_ATOMS: atom_id res chain seq x y z
N MET A 1 8.13 15.48 -13.56
CA MET A 1 6.69 15.35 -13.31
C MET A 1 6.49 14.29 -12.24
N GLU A 2 5.74 14.61 -11.22
CA GLU A 2 5.44 13.66 -10.15
C GLU A 2 4.61 12.50 -10.65
N GLN A 3 4.82 11.33 -10.05
CA GLN A 3 4.03 10.13 -10.34
C GLN A 3 3.43 9.55 -9.07
N MET A 4 2.35 8.80 -9.23
CA MET A 4 1.56 8.28 -8.12
C MET A 4 1.26 6.80 -8.31
N THR A 5 1.28 6.05 -7.21
CA THR A 5 0.67 4.72 -7.15
C THR A 5 -0.48 4.74 -6.16
N ILE A 6 -1.52 4.00 -6.44
CA ILE A 6 -2.72 3.93 -5.59
C ILE A 6 -3.09 2.47 -5.33
N LEU A 7 -3.42 2.20 -4.07
CA LEU A 7 -4.11 0.97 -3.68
C LEU A 7 -5.37 1.39 -2.91
N LEU A 8 -6.53 0.99 -3.41
CA LEU A 8 -7.81 1.23 -2.76
C LEU A 8 -8.48 -0.12 -2.51
N SER A 9 -8.83 -0.39 -1.26
CA SER A 9 -9.56 -1.59 -0.88
C SER A 9 -10.83 -1.22 -0.12
N LYS A 10 -11.89 -2.00 -0.32
CA LYS A 10 -13.14 -1.87 0.40
C LYS A 10 -13.44 -3.17 1.13
N PHE A 11 -13.76 -3.07 2.42
CA PHE A 11 -14.08 -4.20 3.29
C PHE A 11 -15.46 -4.06 3.89
N GLU A 12 -16.04 -5.17 4.31
CA GLU A 12 -17.33 -5.17 5.02
C GLU A 12 -17.24 -4.47 6.36
N SER A 13 -16.11 -4.63 7.07
CA SER A 13 -15.90 -4.08 8.39
C SER A 13 -14.45 -3.65 8.58
N HIS A 14 -14.25 -2.76 9.57
CA HIS A 14 -12.92 -2.30 9.93
C HIS A 14 -12.28 -3.22 10.97
N ASP A 15 -11.03 -3.57 10.75
CA ASP A 15 -10.15 -4.25 11.70
C ASP A 15 -8.98 -3.32 12.01
N GLU A 16 -9.08 -2.62 13.11
CA GLU A 16 -8.06 -1.65 13.54
C GLU A 16 -6.70 -2.29 13.74
N GLU A 17 -6.65 -3.47 14.35
CA GLU A 17 -5.40 -4.17 14.60
C GLU A 17 -4.68 -4.51 13.29
N THR A 18 -5.40 -5.06 12.32
CA THR A 18 -4.85 -5.38 11.00
C THR A 18 -4.40 -4.12 10.27
N PHE A 19 -5.20 -3.06 10.33
CA PHE A 19 -4.86 -1.79 9.68
C PHE A 19 -3.60 -1.17 10.27
N GLN A 20 -3.47 -1.11 11.58
CA GLN A 20 -2.28 -0.56 12.24
C GLN A 20 -1.03 -1.41 11.97
N ALA A 21 -1.16 -2.73 12.00
CA ALA A 21 -0.06 -3.62 11.65
C ALA A 21 0.40 -3.41 10.19
N GLN A 22 -0.53 -3.25 9.27
CA GLN A 22 -0.23 -3.00 7.86
C GLN A 22 0.49 -1.67 7.67
N LYS A 23 0.05 -0.63 8.35
CA LYS A 23 0.74 0.67 8.32
C LYS A 23 2.17 0.56 8.84
N GLU A 24 2.38 -0.13 9.95
CA GLU A 24 3.72 -0.32 10.51
C GLU A 24 4.65 -1.05 9.54
N VAL A 25 4.18 -2.16 8.96
CA VAL A 25 4.98 -2.94 8.02
C VAL A 25 5.32 -2.11 6.78
N TRP A 26 4.34 -1.43 6.20
CA TRP A 26 4.58 -0.59 5.02
C TRP A 26 5.48 0.60 5.33
N THR A 27 5.38 1.18 6.52
CA THR A 27 6.26 2.28 6.93
C THR A 27 7.70 1.82 7.02
N GLU A 28 7.95 0.63 7.57
CA GLU A 28 9.31 0.06 7.62
C GLU A 28 9.89 -0.13 6.22
N TYR A 29 9.13 -0.72 5.29
CA TYR A 29 9.59 -0.90 3.91
C TYR A 29 9.80 0.41 3.18
N SER A 30 8.87 1.33 3.33
CA SER A 30 8.86 2.59 2.58
C SER A 30 9.97 3.53 3.03
N LYS A 31 10.42 3.44 4.28
CA LYS A 31 11.48 4.32 4.79
C LYS A 31 12.78 4.14 4.01
N GLU A 32 13.17 2.91 3.73
CA GLU A 32 14.38 2.62 2.96
C GLU A 32 14.28 3.21 1.54
N PHE A 33 13.14 3.03 0.91
CA PHE A 33 12.90 3.57 -0.44
C PHE A 33 12.71 5.08 -0.43
N SER A 34 12.13 5.64 0.62
CA SER A 34 11.97 7.09 0.76
C SER A 34 13.33 7.79 0.78
N ASP A 35 14.29 7.26 1.53
CA ASP A 35 15.63 7.81 1.60
C ASP A 35 16.35 7.77 0.25
N ALA A 36 16.11 6.71 -0.53
CA ALA A 36 16.74 6.52 -1.84
C ALA A 36 16.04 7.27 -2.98
N THR A 37 14.72 7.39 -2.94
CA THR A 37 13.91 7.86 -4.08
C THR A 37 13.12 9.12 -3.81
N GLY A 38 13.02 9.55 -2.55
CA GLY A 38 12.19 10.71 -2.17
C GLY A 38 10.70 10.44 -2.20
N VAL A 39 10.27 9.18 -2.22
CA VAL A 39 8.85 8.84 -2.23
C VAL A 39 8.16 9.31 -0.94
N ARG A 40 6.96 9.87 -1.09
CA ARG A 40 6.08 10.18 0.04
C ARG A 40 4.89 9.22 -0.01
N TYR A 41 4.47 8.70 1.14
CA TYR A 41 3.37 7.76 1.20
C TYR A 41 2.35 8.18 2.25
N TYR A 42 1.10 7.88 1.95
CA TYR A 42 -0.04 8.25 2.77
C TYR A 42 -0.96 7.05 2.94
N TRP A 43 -1.50 6.92 4.15
CA TRP A 43 -2.45 5.87 4.50
C TRP A 43 -3.67 6.49 5.15
N ALA A 44 -4.83 5.99 4.76
CA ALA A 44 -6.08 6.44 5.35
C ALA A 44 -7.09 5.30 5.38
N HIS A 45 -8.06 5.40 6.28
CA HIS A 45 -9.27 4.61 6.21
C HIS A 45 -10.46 5.49 6.48
N GLN A 46 -11.61 5.11 5.95
CA GLN A 46 -12.85 5.85 6.15
C GLN A 46 -14.03 4.90 6.13
N GLU A 47 -14.85 4.96 7.18
CA GLU A 47 -16.08 4.20 7.26
C GLU A 47 -17.18 4.94 6.50
N GLN A 48 -17.92 4.18 5.69
CA GLN A 48 -19.08 4.64 4.94
C GLN A 48 -20.24 3.70 5.20
N GLU A 49 -21.43 4.05 4.75
CA GLU A 49 -22.61 3.21 4.93
C GLU A 49 -22.47 1.84 4.27
N ASP A 50 -21.74 1.77 3.18
CA ASP A 50 -21.58 0.56 2.37
C ASP A 50 -20.30 -0.26 2.69
N GLY A 51 -19.53 0.17 3.67
CA GLY A 51 -18.31 -0.52 4.07
C GLY A 51 -17.20 0.42 4.51
N VAL A 52 -16.01 -0.12 4.66
CA VAL A 52 -14.82 0.63 5.07
C VAL A 52 -13.82 0.67 3.93
N TYR A 53 -13.36 1.86 3.59
CA TYR A 53 -12.37 2.08 2.54
C TYR A 53 -10.98 2.27 3.13
N TYR A 54 -10.00 1.56 2.58
CA TYR A 54 -8.59 1.70 2.93
C TYR A 54 -7.84 2.21 1.72
N ILE A 55 -7.07 3.28 1.90
CA ILE A 55 -6.36 3.95 0.81
C ILE A 55 -4.89 4.04 1.14
N GLY A 56 -4.06 3.57 0.20
CA GLY A 56 -2.61 3.76 0.23
C GLY A 56 -2.18 4.53 -1.00
N VAL A 57 -1.40 5.57 -0.83
CA VAL A 57 -0.90 6.41 -1.93
C VAL A 57 0.59 6.60 -1.77
N ASN A 58 1.33 6.35 -2.85
CA ASN A 58 2.75 6.71 -2.95
C ASN A 58 2.91 7.81 -3.98
N LEU A 59 3.60 8.88 -3.61
CA LEU A 59 3.94 9.98 -4.50
C LEU A 59 5.44 9.98 -4.75
N PHE A 60 5.84 9.86 -6.01
CA PHE A 60 7.23 9.87 -6.44
C PHE A 60 7.56 11.23 -7.06
N PRO A 61 8.74 11.81 -6.78
CA PRO A 61 9.09 13.12 -7.34
C PRO A 61 9.28 13.10 -8.85
N SER A 62 9.56 11.95 -9.45
CA SER A 62 9.81 11.82 -10.87
C SER A 62 9.54 10.40 -11.36
N LYS A 63 9.47 10.24 -12.67
CA LYS A 63 9.38 8.93 -13.31
C LYS A 63 10.62 8.09 -13.02
N GLU A 64 11.78 8.71 -13.02
CA GLU A 64 13.05 8.02 -12.73
C GLU A 64 13.07 7.43 -11.31
N SER A 65 12.56 8.14 -10.32
CA SER A 65 12.44 7.64 -8.95
C SER A 65 11.49 6.45 -8.88
N ARG A 66 10.37 6.54 -9.58
CA ARG A 66 9.39 5.45 -9.64
C ARG A 66 9.97 4.21 -10.32
N ASP A 67 10.64 4.39 -11.45
CA ASP A 67 11.25 3.27 -12.19
C ASP A 67 12.33 2.59 -11.34
N ALA A 68 13.15 3.36 -10.62
CA ALA A 68 14.15 2.81 -9.69
C ALA A 68 13.51 1.99 -8.57
N TRP A 69 12.38 2.47 -8.03
CA TRP A 69 11.62 1.72 -7.02
C TRP A 69 11.10 0.40 -7.59
N MET A 70 10.50 0.44 -8.78
CA MET A 70 9.95 -0.74 -9.43
C MET A 70 11.03 -1.78 -9.78
N GLU A 71 12.22 -1.34 -10.17
CA GLU A 71 13.34 -2.24 -10.47
C GLU A 71 13.89 -2.92 -9.21
N SER A 72 13.91 -2.20 -8.09
CA SER A 72 14.44 -2.70 -6.83
C SER A 72 13.44 -3.56 -6.04
N TYR A 73 12.17 -3.54 -6.44
CA TYR A 73 11.08 -4.21 -5.72
C TYR A 73 10.65 -5.48 -6.43
N ASP A 74 10.97 -6.63 -5.84
CA ASP A 74 10.44 -7.91 -6.28
C ASP A 74 9.06 -8.11 -5.64
N VAL A 75 8.01 -8.03 -6.46
CA VAL A 75 6.62 -8.08 -6.00
C VAL A 75 6.30 -9.40 -5.28
N ASP A 76 6.77 -10.53 -5.81
CA ASP A 76 6.47 -11.83 -5.22
C ASP A 76 7.20 -12.01 -3.89
N ALA A 77 8.50 -11.69 -3.86
CA ALA A 77 9.28 -11.76 -2.63
C ALA A 77 8.77 -10.75 -1.59
N GLY A 78 8.42 -9.55 -2.02
CA GLY A 78 7.87 -8.51 -1.15
C GLY A 78 6.52 -8.90 -0.56
N THR A 79 5.65 -9.52 -1.34
CA THR A 79 4.35 -10.01 -0.87
C THR A 79 4.52 -11.13 0.16
N ALA A 80 5.41 -12.10 -0.10
CA ALA A 80 5.68 -13.19 0.84
C ALA A 80 6.23 -12.66 2.17
N GLU A 81 7.16 -11.72 2.12
CA GLU A 81 7.72 -11.09 3.32
C GLU A 81 6.68 -10.28 4.09
N PHE A 82 5.85 -9.52 3.37
CA PHE A 82 4.73 -8.78 3.96
C PHE A 82 3.76 -9.70 4.68
N ASP A 83 3.34 -10.79 4.02
CA ASP A 83 2.42 -11.76 4.59
C ASP A 83 3.00 -12.43 5.84
N ALA A 84 4.31 -12.76 5.83
CA ALA A 84 4.99 -13.33 6.99
C ALA A 84 5.01 -12.35 8.18
N LYS A 85 5.30 -11.07 7.93
CA LYS A 85 5.30 -10.04 8.98
C LYS A 85 3.90 -9.78 9.52
N MET A 86 2.88 -9.78 8.66
CA MET A 86 1.51 -9.61 9.09
C MET A 86 1.02 -10.79 9.92
N LEU A 87 1.41 -12.01 9.56
CA LEU A 87 1.11 -13.19 10.36
C LEU A 87 1.73 -13.12 11.75
N GLU A 88 2.99 -12.66 11.83
CA GLU A 88 3.67 -12.46 13.11
C GLU A 88 2.96 -11.41 13.98
N LYS A 89 2.54 -10.29 13.39
CA LYS A 89 1.92 -9.18 14.12
C LYS A 89 0.45 -9.43 14.50
N THR A 90 -0.31 -10.10 13.66
CA THR A 90 -1.76 -10.23 13.83
C THR A 90 -2.24 -11.66 14.08
N GLY A 91 -1.40 -12.66 13.83
CA GLY A 91 -1.81 -14.06 13.86
C GLY A 91 -2.72 -14.48 12.73
N LYS A 92 -2.85 -13.63 11.70
CA LYS A 92 -3.74 -13.87 10.56
C LYS A 92 -2.97 -14.05 9.26
N THR A 93 -3.40 -15.03 8.47
CA THR A 93 -2.89 -15.24 7.10
C THR A 93 -3.45 -14.18 6.14
N ALA A 94 -2.88 -14.10 4.94
CA ALA A 94 -3.41 -13.22 3.89
C ALA A 94 -4.88 -13.53 3.59
N GLU A 95 -5.23 -14.80 3.49
CA GLU A 95 -6.62 -15.24 3.27
C GLU A 95 -7.56 -14.75 4.38
N GLU A 96 -7.14 -14.90 5.64
CA GLU A 96 -7.93 -14.44 6.78
C GLU A 96 -8.08 -12.91 6.81
N ARG A 97 -7.01 -12.17 6.51
CA ARG A 97 -7.04 -10.69 6.47
C ARG A 97 -7.93 -10.16 5.34
N GLU A 98 -7.99 -10.89 4.24
CA GLU A 98 -8.75 -10.50 3.07
C GLU A 98 -10.18 -11.03 3.04
N ALA A 99 -10.57 -11.80 4.04
CA ALA A 99 -11.93 -12.27 4.21
C ALA A 99 -12.88 -11.11 4.32
N GLY A 100 -13.81 -10.78 3.73
CA GLY A 100 -14.64 -9.57 3.80
C GLY A 100 -14.20 -8.43 2.90
N LYS A 101 -13.17 -8.63 2.07
CA LYS A 101 -12.81 -7.67 1.03
C LYS A 101 -13.87 -7.70 -0.07
N LEU A 102 -14.45 -6.54 -0.35
CA LEU A 102 -15.50 -6.40 -1.36
C LEU A 102 -14.96 -5.89 -2.70
N LEU A 103 -13.87 -5.12 -2.67
CA LEU A 103 -13.30 -4.50 -3.85
C LEU A 103 -11.82 -4.20 -3.62
N GLU A 104 -11.02 -4.30 -4.67
CA GLU A 104 -9.65 -3.80 -4.66
C GLU A 104 -9.34 -3.14 -6.00
N ILE A 105 -8.78 -1.94 -5.93
CA ILE A 105 -8.23 -1.22 -7.08
C ILE A 105 -6.74 -1.04 -6.80
N ASN A 106 -5.93 -1.74 -7.57
CA ASN A 106 -4.48 -1.70 -7.41
C ASN A 106 -3.85 -1.07 -8.67
N MET A 107 -3.34 0.14 -8.53
CA MET A 107 -2.73 0.90 -9.60
C MET A 107 -1.22 1.08 -9.38
N THR A 108 -0.59 0.15 -8.68
CA THR A 108 0.83 0.26 -8.34
C THR A 108 1.77 0.08 -9.54
N ARG A 109 1.28 -0.59 -10.58
CA ARG A 109 2.07 -0.84 -11.81
C ARG A 109 1.75 0.12 -12.96
N MET A 110 0.81 1.03 -12.75
CA MET A 110 0.45 2.00 -13.77
C MET A 110 1.36 3.23 -13.72
N ASP A 111 1.65 3.76 -14.88
CA ASP A 111 2.44 4.98 -15.06
C ASP A 111 1.46 6.16 -15.00
N ILE A 112 1.32 6.78 -13.84
CA ILE A 112 0.35 7.85 -13.62
C ILE A 112 1.11 9.16 -13.38
N ASP A 113 1.09 10.02 -14.39
CA ASP A 113 1.65 11.36 -14.27
C ASP A 113 0.66 12.29 -13.58
N LEU A 114 1.15 13.04 -12.58
CA LEU A 114 0.36 14.06 -11.92
C LEU A 114 0.58 15.39 -12.65
N THR A 115 -0.53 15.98 -13.07
CA THR A 115 -0.51 17.27 -13.77
C THR A 115 -1.07 18.33 -12.85
N ASN A 116 -0.32 19.42 -12.69
CA ASN A 116 -0.75 20.58 -11.94
C ASN A 116 -1.25 21.65 -12.89
N HIS A 117 -2.49 22.05 -12.74
CA HIS A 117 -3.12 23.08 -13.55
C HIS A 117 -3.29 24.39 -12.80
#